data_50d3490900680d8fbdc94d6871b29c80
#
_entry.id   50d3490900680d8fbdc94d6871b29c80
#
_cell.length_a   1.000
_cell.length_b   1.000
_cell.length_c   1.000
_cell.angle_alpha   90.00
_cell.angle_beta   90.00
_cell.angle_gamma   90.00
#
_symmetry.space_group_name_H-M   'P 1'
#
loop_
_entity.id
_entity.type
_entity.pdbx_description
1 polymer ?
#
loop_
_entity_poly.entity_id
_entity_poly.type
_entity_poly.pdbx_seq_one_letter_code
_entity_poly.pdbx_strand_id
1 'polypeptide(L)'
;MLASGALVWGIIAMAVCWREKPQKRAVRVAQTALHASVDNPESVKVIAVSEPDSVFGRSYIDDEEKMAIAVSMMKVNERVMSQTDDLGSMDFDNPALRELVERQMSSMSAMRSLMSLEASDAPRKPFSGWKVKIEYEAVSESGTPYRSEYWFITDRDAQCVVSSFEIPLL
;
A
#
# COMPACT_ATOMS: atom_id res chain seq x y z
N MET A 1 -17.66 -13.36 -49.51
CA MET A 1 -18.49 -12.97 -48.34
C MET A 1 -17.88 -13.57 -47.06
N LEU A 2 -16.81 -13.02 -46.51
CA LEU A 2 -16.19 -13.45 -45.25
C LEU A 2 -15.40 -12.28 -44.63
N ALA A 3 -16.10 -11.22 -44.20
CA ALA A 3 -15.44 -10.10 -43.55
C ALA A 3 -16.23 -9.50 -42.34
N SER A 4 -17.27 -10.18 -41.86
CA SER A 4 -18.13 -9.65 -40.77
C SER A 4 -17.88 -10.20 -39.38
N GLY A 5 -17.02 -11.21 -39.21
CA GLY A 5 -16.83 -11.90 -37.91
C GLY A 5 -15.85 -11.21 -36.93
N ALA A 6 -14.85 -10.51 -37.43
CA ALA A 6 -13.76 -10.00 -36.59
C ALA A 6 -14.14 -8.74 -35.78
N LEU A 7 -15.06 -7.90 -36.30
CA LEU A 7 -15.48 -6.67 -35.61
C LEU A 7 -16.38 -6.91 -34.41
N VAL A 8 -17.20 -7.97 -34.44
CA VAL A 8 -18.13 -8.30 -33.34
C VAL A 8 -17.38 -8.80 -32.10
N TRP A 9 -16.31 -9.54 -32.26
CA TRP A 9 -15.47 -10.02 -31.14
C TRP A 9 -14.72 -8.90 -30.44
N GLY A 10 -14.22 -7.90 -31.18
CA GLY A 10 -13.54 -6.71 -30.60
C GLY A 10 -14.47 -5.88 -29.73
N ILE A 11 -15.72 -5.69 -30.12
CA ILE A 11 -16.72 -4.92 -29.37
C ILE A 11 -17.15 -5.65 -28.10
N ILE A 12 -17.27 -6.97 -28.13
CA ILE A 12 -17.64 -7.78 -26.97
C ILE A 12 -16.51 -7.79 -25.94
N ALA A 13 -15.24 -7.86 -26.36
CA ALA A 13 -14.09 -7.79 -25.46
C ALA A 13 -13.97 -6.43 -24.76
N MET A 14 -14.20 -5.32 -25.45
CA MET A 14 -14.30 -3.99 -24.84
C MET A 14 -15.48 -3.85 -23.89
N ALA A 15 -16.67 -4.36 -24.24
CA ALA A 15 -17.86 -4.28 -23.39
C ALA A 15 -17.73 -5.09 -22.09
N VAL A 16 -16.97 -6.15 -22.07
CA VAL A 16 -16.71 -6.95 -20.86
C VAL A 16 -15.75 -6.22 -19.91
N CYS A 17 -14.75 -5.49 -20.41
CA CYS A 17 -13.86 -4.67 -19.58
C CYS A 17 -14.62 -3.51 -18.87
N TRP A 18 -15.68 -2.98 -19.45
CA TRP A 18 -16.46 -1.89 -18.88
C TRP A 18 -17.45 -2.32 -17.79
N ARG A 19 -17.59 -3.62 -17.54
CA ARG A 19 -18.50 -4.17 -16.51
C ARG A 19 -17.79 -4.57 -15.20
N GLU A 20 -16.50 -4.42 -15.11
CA GLU A 20 -15.78 -4.72 -13.87
C GLU A 20 -16.19 -3.70 -12.79
N LYS A 21 -16.66 -4.21 -11.64
CA LYS A 21 -17.01 -3.35 -10.50
C LYS A 21 -15.77 -2.57 -10.03
N PRO A 22 -15.89 -1.28 -9.66
CA PRO A 22 -14.77 -0.47 -9.20
C PRO A 22 -13.97 -1.11 -8.06
N GLN A 23 -14.63 -1.82 -7.14
CA GLN A 23 -13.98 -2.53 -6.05
C GLN A 23 -13.00 -3.61 -6.56
N LYS A 24 -13.42 -4.44 -7.52
CA LYS A 24 -12.53 -5.45 -8.10
C LYS A 24 -11.36 -4.82 -8.84
N ARG A 25 -11.63 -3.72 -9.53
CA ARG A 25 -10.60 -2.94 -10.22
C ARG A 25 -9.60 -2.35 -9.24
N ALA A 26 -10.07 -1.82 -8.08
CA ALA A 26 -9.21 -1.29 -7.03
C ALA A 26 -8.20 -2.33 -6.54
N VAL A 27 -8.67 -3.55 -6.28
CA VAL A 27 -7.76 -4.67 -5.89
C VAL A 27 -6.72 -4.94 -6.97
N ARG A 28 -7.13 -5.04 -8.23
CA ARG A 28 -6.21 -5.31 -9.35
C ARG A 28 -5.20 -4.17 -9.53
N VAL A 29 -5.64 -2.92 -9.43
CA VAL A 29 -4.74 -1.75 -9.52
C VAL A 29 -3.76 -1.74 -8.36
N ALA A 30 -4.21 -2.02 -7.13
CA ALA A 30 -3.36 -2.11 -5.95
C ALA A 30 -2.31 -3.22 -6.08
N GLN A 31 -2.69 -4.42 -6.54
CA GLN A 31 -1.75 -5.52 -6.77
C GLN A 31 -0.70 -5.17 -7.84
N THR A 32 -1.12 -4.53 -8.92
CA THR A 32 -0.19 -4.07 -9.96
C THR A 32 0.78 -3.02 -9.40
N ALA A 33 0.26 -2.08 -8.60
CA ALA A 33 1.05 -1.03 -7.99
C ALA A 33 2.05 -1.60 -6.96
N LEU A 34 1.68 -2.65 -6.21
CA LEU A 34 2.59 -3.32 -5.27
C LEU A 34 3.86 -3.79 -5.99
N HIS A 35 3.71 -4.52 -7.10
CA HIS A 35 4.86 -4.99 -7.85
C HIS A 35 5.71 -3.86 -8.45
N ALA A 36 5.14 -2.69 -8.69
CA ALA A 36 5.87 -1.52 -9.17
C ALA A 36 6.54 -0.71 -8.04
N SER A 37 6.15 -0.97 -6.79
CA SER A 37 6.61 -0.19 -5.62
C SER A 37 7.69 -0.89 -4.79
N VAL A 38 7.91 -2.18 -5.02
CA VAL A 38 8.93 -2.96 -4.28
C VAL A 38 10.20 -3.11 -5.11
N ASP A 39 11.35 -3.13 -4.45
CA ASP A 39 12.67 -3.18 -5.09
C ASP A 39 12.90 -4.48 -5.87
N ASN A 40 12.40 -5.61 -5.32
CA ASN A 40 12.51 -6.93 -5.94
C ASN A 40 11.12 -7.57 -6.17
N PRO A 41 10.42 -7.18 -7.26
CA PRO A 41 9.06 -7.65 -7.55
C PRO A 41 8.92 -9.17 -7.65
N GLU A 42 9.94 -9.85 -8.12
CA GLU A 42 9.96 -11.32 -8.30
C GLU A 42 9.94 -12.07 -6.96
N SER A 43 10.37 -11.41 -5.87
CA SER A 43 10.39 -11.98 -4.53
C SER A 43 9.06 -11.81 -3.78
N VAL A 44 8.14 -11.01 -4.32
CA VAL A 44 6.88 -10.68 -3.65
C VAL A 44 5.98 -11.90 -3.49
N LYS A 45 5.63 -12.17 -2.25
CA LYS A 45 4.64 -13.18 -1.88
C LYS A 45 3.51 -12.49 -1.13
N VAL A 46 2.37 -12.35 -1.78
CA VAL A 46 1.16 -11.79 -1.17
C VAL A 46 0.62 -12.76 -0.12
N ILE A 47 0.45 -12.29 1.10
CA ILE A 47 -0.09 -13.05 2.24
C ILE A 47 -1.60 -12.83 2.35
N ALA A 48 -2.03 -11.57 2.32
CA ALA A 48 -3.42 -11.19 2.42
C ALA A 48 -3.73 -9.94 1.60
N VAL A 49 -4.96 -9.83 1.13
CA VAL A 49 -5.50 -8.64 0.47
C VAL A 49 -6.82 -8.31 1.14
N SER A 50 -6.98 -7.08 1.61
CA SER A 50 -8.24 -6.64 2.20
C SER A 50 -9.34 -6.52 1.16
N GLU A 51 -10.60 -6.56 1.61
CA GLU A 51 -11.68 -6.03 0.80
C GLU A 51 -11.48 -4.52 0.60
N PRO A 52 -11.88 -3.99 -0.58
CA PRO A 52 -11.80 -2.57 -0.84
C PRO A 52 -12.73 -1.79 0.06
N ASP A 53 -12.18 -0.87 0.84
CA ASP A 53 -12.91 0.03 1.71
C ASP A 53 -13.16 1.39 1.06
N SER A 54 -14.29 2.01 1.35
CA SER A 54 -14.70 3.29 0.76
C SER A 54 -14.01 4.45 1.47
N VAL A 55 -13.40 5.34 0.71
CA VAL A 55 -12.73 6.53 1.22
C VAL A 55 -13.55 7.79 0.91
N PHE A 56 -13.63 8.70 1.88
CA PHE A 56 -14.40 9.94 1.79
C PHE A 56 -13.52 11.17 2.03
N GLY A 57 -13.53 12.09 1.09
CA GLY A 57 -12.70 13.29 1.13
C GLY A 57 -11.20 12.93 1.05
N ARG A 58 -10.41 13.48 1.96
CA ARG A 58 -8.98 13.22 2.10
C ARG A 58 -8.63 12.45 3.39
N SER A 59 -9.62 12.02 4.15
CA SER A 59 -9.42 11.14 5.31
C SER A 59 -9.22 9.70 4.83
N TYR A 60 -7.99 9.37 4.52
CA TYR A 60 -7.64 8.04 4.03
C TYR A 60 -7.51 7.00 5.15
N ILE A 61 -7.33 7.46 6.39
CA ILE A 61 -7.07 6.64 7.57
C ILE A 61 -8.07 7.07 8.65
N ASP A 62 -8.78 6.13 9.23
CA ASP A 62 -9.63 6.37 10.40
C ASP A 62 -8.82 6.31 11.71
N ASP A 63 -9.46 6.59 12.86
CA ASP A 63 -8.77 6.66 14.14
C ASP A 63 -8.32 5.28 14.65
N GLU A 64 -9.04 4.21 14.32
CA GLU A 64 -8.67 2.84 14.65
C GLU A 64 -7.43 2.43 13.85
N GLU A 65 -7.40 2.75 12.58
CA GLU A 65 -6.25 2.52 11.70
C GLU A 65 -5.02 3.32 12.12
N LYS A 66 -5.19 4.59 12.51
CA LYS A 66 -4.09 5.40 13.08
C LYS A 66 -3.49 4.74 14.32
N MET A 67 -4.33 4.21 15.20
CA MET A 67 -3.88 3.50 16.38
C MET A 67 -3.13 2.22 16.01
N ALA A 68 -3.65 1.42 15.09
CA ALA A 68 -3.01 0.19 14.62
C ALA A 68 -1.63 0.47 14.01
N ILE A 69 -1.52 1.51 13.17
CA ILE A 69 -0.25 1.94 12.58
C ILE A 69 0.73 2.41 13.67
N ALA A 70 0.26 3.21 14.64
CA ALA A 70 1.10 3.67 15.74
C ALA A 70 1.66 2.50 16.55
N VAL A 71 0.85 1.49 16.87
CA VAL A 71 1.29 0.28 17.57
C VAL A 71 2.32 -0.50 16.75
N SER A 72 2.11 -0.64 15.44
CA SER A 72 3.07 -1.30 14.54
C SER A 72 4.42 -0.57 14.54
N MET A 73 4.40 0.76 14.43
CA MET A 73 5.61 1.58 14.47
C MET A 73 6.32 1.53 15.83
N MET A 74 5.59 1.45 16.94
CA MET A 74 6.19 1.26 18.26
C MET A 74 6.96 -0.07 18.35
N LYS A 75 6.40 -1.16 17.83
CA LYS A 75 7.08 -2.47 17.77
C LYS A 75 8.35 -2.42 16.93
N VAL A 76 8.30 -1.76 15.76
CA VAL A 76 9.50 -1.58 14.92
C VAL A 76 10.55 -0.77 15.67
N ASN A 77 10.16 0.31 16.35
CA ASN A 77 11.09 1.12 17.13
C ASN A 77 11.71 0.32 18.30
N GLU A 78 10.90 -0.46 19.02
CA GLU A 78 11.38 -1.35 20.08
C GLU A 78 12.41 -2.36 19.54
N ARG A 79 12.15 -2.93 18.36
CA ARG A 79 13.08 -3.85 17.70
C ARG A 79 14.39 -3.16 17.33
N VAL A 80 14.34 -1.96 16.75
CA VAL A 80 15.52 -1.16 16.42
C VAL A 80 16.33 -0.86 17.70
N MET A 81 15.67 -0.41 18.78
CA MET A 81 16.33 -0.11 20.05
C MET A 81 16.95 -1.34 20.68
N SER A 82 16.26 -2.50 20.68
CA SER A 82 16.80 -3.74 21.25
C SER A 82 18.05 -4.25 20.52
N GLN A 83 18.21 -3.90 19.26
CA GLN A 83 19.41 -4.25 18.48
C GLN A 83 20.55 -3.24 18.67
N THR A 84 20.26 -2.06 19.21
CA THR A 84 21.24 -1.00 19.46
C THR A 84 21.78 -1.00 20.91
N ASP A 85 21.00 -1.47 21.87
CA ASP A 85 21.35 -1.41 23.31
C ASP A 85 22.58 -2.27 23.68
N ASP A 86 22.93 -3.27 22.88
CA ASP A 86 24.01 -4.23 23.21
C ASP A 86 25.42 -3.69 22.89
N LEU A 87 25.58 -2.53 22.24
CA LEU A 87 26.87 -2.10 21.70
C LEU A 87 27.26 -0.62 21.93
N GLY A 88 26.44 0.21 22.57
CA GLY A 88 26.79 1.62 22.81
C GLY A 88 27.05 2.46 21.53
N SER A 89 26.93 1.86 20.35
CA SER A 89 26.97 2.50 19.04
C SER A 89 26.00 1.78 18.12
N MET A 90 25.17 2.55 17.40
CA MET A 90 24.40 1.99 16.29
C MET A 90 25.36 1.31 15.32
N ASP A 91 25.25 -0.01 15.18
CA ASP A 91 25.97 -0.74 14.15
C ASP A 91 25.32 -0.49 12.78
N PHE A 92 25.65 0.68 12.20
CA PHE A 92 25.19 1.07 10.86
C PHE A 92 25.76 0.15 9.77
N ASP A 93 26.68 -0.73 10.10
CA ASP A 93 27.22 -1.72 9.17
C ASP A 93 26.28 -2.92 9.01
N ASN A 94 25.25 -3.05 9.88
CA ASN A 94 24.22 -4.07 9.71
C ASN A 94 23.17 -3.61 8.66
N PRO A 95 23.19 -4.20 7.45
CA PRO A 95 22.31 -3.78 6.37
C PRO A 95 20.82 -3.98 6.71
N ALA A 96 20.46 -5.03 7.44
CA ALA A 96 19.08 -5.30 7.83
C ALA A 96 18.53 -4.23 8.80
N LEU A 97 19.35 -3.77 9.74
CA LEU A 97 18.96 -2.71 10.66
C LEU A 97 18.79 -1.37 9.92
N ARG A 98 19.71 -1.05 9.01
CA ARG A 98 19.62 0.18 8.20
C ARG A 98 18.35 0.19 7.35
N GLU A 99 18.05 -0.89 6.66
CA GLU A 99 16.82 -1.00 5.85
C GLU A 99 15.56 -0.87 6.71
N LEU A 100 15.53 -1.49 7.89
CA LEU A 100 14.39 -1.37 8.81
C LEU A 100 14.18 0.08 9.24
N VAL A 101 15.25 0.81 9.56
CA VAL A 101 15.20 2.24 9.92
C VAL A 101 14.72 3.08 8.73
N GLU A 102 15.23 2.83 7.53
CA GLU A 102 14.82 3.56 6.32
C GLU A 102 13.33 3.36 6.03
N ARG A 103 12.82 2.13 6.13
CA ARG A 103 11.39 1.81 5.98
C ARG A 103 10.54 2.50 7.05
N GLN A 104 10.99 2.49 8.30
CA GLN A 104 10.31 3.19 9.39
C GLN A 104 10.23 4.70 9.14
N MET A 105 11.32 5.32 8.71
CA MET A 105 11.36 6.76 8.41
C MET A 105 10.44 7.11 7.23
N SER A 106 10.43 6.30 6.18
CA SER A 106 9.54 6.46 5.03
C SER A 106 8.07 6.39 5.46
N SER A 107 7.71 5.37 6.25
CA SER A 107 6.35 5.20 6.78
C SER A 107 5.92 6.38 7.66
N MET A 108 6.80 6.88 8.53
CA MET A 108 6.52 8.05 9.37
C MET A 108 6.31 9.31 8.54
N SER A 109 7.09 9.50 7.48
CA SER A 109 6.95 10.64 6.57
C SER A 109 5.62 10.59 5.82
N ALA A 110 5.25 9.43 5.30
CA ALA A 110 3.98 9.21 4.62
C ALA A 110 2.79 9.46 5.56
N MET A 111 2.85 8.93 6.79
CA MET A 111 1.81 9.16 7.80
C MET A 111 1.66 10.63 8.15
N ARG A 112 2.76 11.37 8.36
CA ARG A 112 2.72 12.81 8.63
C ARG A 112 2.06 13.57 7.47
N SER A 113 2.39 13.21 6.23
CA SER A 113 1.76 13.78 5.04
C SER A 113 0.26 13.53 5.00
N LEU A 114 -0.19 12.30 5.31
CA LEU A 114 -1.62 11.95 5.34
C LEU A 114 -2.38 12.67 6.46
N MET A 115 -1.80 12.76 7.65
CA MET A 115 -2.40 13.49 8.78
C MET A 115 -2.56 14.99 8.50
N SER A 116 -1.64 15.59 7.74
CA SER A 116 -1.72 17.01 7.37
C SER A 116 -2.87 17.32 6.39
N LEU A 117 -3.41 16.31 5.70
CA LEU A 117 -4.50 16.45 4.75
C LEU A 117 -5.90 16.43 5.41
N GLU A 118 -6.00 16.05 6.68
CA GLU A 118 -7.27 15.87 7.40
C GLU A 118 -7.96 17.18 7.85
N ALA A 119 -7.31 18.31 7.74
CA ALA A 119 -7.77 19.60 8.29
C ALA A 119 -8.97 20.23 7.55
N SER A 120 -9.87 19.45 6.96
CA SER A 120 -11.10 19.94 6.32
C SER A 120 -12.33 19.61 7.15
N ASP A 121 -12.87 20.61 7.85
CA ASP A 121 -14.07 20.56 8.68
C ASP A 121 -15.41 20.42 7.91
N ALA A 122 -15.40 19.92 6.69
CA ALA A 122 -16.63 19.77 5.90
C ALA A 122 -17.55 18.68 6.52
N PRO A 123 -18.81 19.00 6.84
CA PRO A 123 -19.73 18.10 7.57
C PRO A 123 -20.15 16.85 6.78
N ARG A 124 -19.90 16.80 5.47
CA ARG A 124 -20.08 15.63 4.62
C ARG A 124 -18.99 15.59 3.56
N LYS A 125 -18.03 14.69 3.74
CA LYS A 125 -16.97 14.46 2.74
C LYS A 125 -17.56 13.61 1.61
N PRO A 126 -17.39 13.99 0.33
CA PRO A 126 -17.84 13.18 -0.79
C PRO A 126 -17.00 11.89 -0.88
N PHE A 127 -17.60 10.84 -1.44
CA PHE A 127 -16.85 9.63 -1.79
C PHE A 127 -15.71 9.99 -2.77
N SER A 128 -14.51 9.58 -2.45
CA SER A 128 -13.30 9.96 -3.19
C SER A 128 -12.58 8.77 -3.84
N GLY A 129 -12.76 7.56 -3.33
CA GLY A 129 -12.10 6.39 -3.90
C GLY A 129 -12.15 5.16 -3.01
N TRP A 130 -11.22 4.24 -3.25
CA TRP A 130 -11.13 2.95 -2.58
C TRP A 130 -9.78 2.78 -1.92
N LYS A 131 -9.78 2.20 -0.72
CA LYS A 131 -8.57 1.80 0.00
C LYS A 131 -8.44 0.28 -0.04
N VAL A 132 -7.26 -0.21 -0.40
CA VAL A 132 -6.90 -1.64 -0.41
C VAL A 132 -5.61 -1.80 0.36
N LYS A 133 -5.59 -2.74 1.30
CA LYS A 133 -4.40 -3.11 2.08
C LYS A 133 -3.89 -4.45 1.57
N ILE A 134 -2.59 -4.55 1.33
CA ILE A 134 -1.95 -5.78 0.87
C ILE A 134 -0.81 -6.11 1.83
N GLU A 135 -0.96 -7.21 2.54
CA GLU A 135 0.10 -7.78 3.35
C GLU A 135 0.95 -8.71 2.49
N TYR A 136 2.26 -8.56 2.56
CA TYR A 136 3.19 -9.30 1.73
C TYR A 136 4.53 -9.55 2.41
N GLU A 137 5.23 -10.58 1.93
CA GLU A 137 6.64 -10.84 2.17
C GLU A 137 7.43 -10.55 0.90
N ALA A 138 8.63 -10.03 1.06
CA ALA A 138 9.57 -9.83 -0.05
C ALA A 138 11.02 -9.90 0.46
N VAL A 139 11.96 -9.84 -0.48
CA VAL A 139 13.38 -9.79 -0.21
C VAL A 139 13.91 -8.47 -0.74
N SER A 140 14.64 -7.73 0.09
CA SER A 140 15.24 -6.45 -0.29
C SER A 140 16.37 -6.62 -1.30
N GLU A 141 16.91 -5.53 -1.82
CA GLU A 141 18.10 -5.55 -2.69
C GLU A 141 19.32 -6.17 -2.00
N SER A 142 19.44 -6.00 -0.68
CA SER A 142 20.53 -6.62 0.11
C SER A 142 20.34 -8.11 0.36
N GLY A 143 19.21 -8.71 -0.04
CA GLY A 143 18.88 -10.10 0.23
C GLY A 143 18.21 -10.35 1.58
N THR A 144 17.82 -9.30 2.30
CA THR A 144 17.15 -9.40 3.61
C THR A 144 15.65 -9.65 3.41
N PRO A 145 15.08 -10.75 3.96
CA PRO A 145 13.64 -10.96 3.94
C PRO A 145 12.93 -10.00 4.89
N TYR A 146 11.79 -9.48 4.47
CA TYR A 146 10.95 -8.60 5.27
C TYR A 146 9.47 -8.85 5.00
N ARG A 147 8.62 -8.41 5.94
CA ARG A 147 7.16 -8.45 5.86
C ARG A 147 6.63 -7.04 6.07
N SER A 148 5.66 -6.64 5.24
CA SER A 148 5.06 -5.32 5.30
C SER A 148 3.59 -5.38 4.88
N GLU A 149 2.85 -4.36 5.25
CA GLU A 149 1.51 -4.09 4.73
C GLU A 149 1.57 -2.82 3.89
N TYR A 150 1.19 -2.92 2.62
CA TYR A 150 1.13 -1.77 1.71
C TYR A 150 -0.32 -1.33 1.54
N TRP A 151 -0.56 -0.03 1.74
CA TRP A 151 -1.87 0.58 1.62
C TRP A 151 -1.94 1.38 0.32
N PHE A 152 -2.94 1.09 -0.50
CA PHE A 152 -3.17 1.77 -1.77
C PHE A 152 -4.52 2.46 -1.72
N ILE A 153 -4.53 3.76 -1.98
CA ILE A 153 -5.73 4.56 -2.15
C ILE A 153 -5.87 4.84 -3.65
N THR A 154 -6.99 4.41 -4.24
CA THR A 154 -7.30 4.65 -5.64
C THR A 154 -8.31 5.78 -5.77
N ASP A 155 -8.42 6.32 -6.98
CA ASP A 155 -9.47 7.24 -7.34
C ASP A 155 -10.86 6.58 -7.32
N ARG A 156 -11.90 7.38 -7.51
CA ARG A 156 -13.31 6.96 -7.47
C ARG A 156 -13.64 5.81 -8.41
N ASP A 157 -13.08 5.83 -9.60
CA ASP A 157 -13.29 4.83 -10.64
C ASP A 157 -12.26 3.67 -10.58
N ALA A 158 -11.37 3.71 -9.59
CA ALA A 158 -10.27 2.76 -9.41
C ALA A 158 -9.39 2.60 -10.67
N GLN A 159 -9.07 3.71 -11.31
CA GLN A 159 -8.23 3.72 -12.51
C GLN A 159 -6.75 3.94 -12.17
N CYS A 160 -6.46 4.69 -11.11
CA CYS A 160 -5.10 4.98 -10.67
C CYS A 160 -4.98 5.03 -9.15
N VAL A 161 -3.76 4.82 -8.66
CA VAL A 161 -3.40 5.06 -7.27
C VAL A 161 -3.17 6.54 -7.08
N VAL A 162 -3.88 7.15 -6.11
CA VAL A 162 -3.76 8.57 -5.77
C VAL A 162 -2.86 8.80 -4.55
N SER A 163 -2.73 7.78 -3.70
CA SER A 163 -1.81 7.77 -2.56
C SER A 163 -1.46 6.35 -2.18
N SER A 164 -0.28 6.15 -1.65
CA SER A 164 0.13 4.86 -1.10
C SER A 164 1.19 5.04 -0.02
N PHE A 165 1.27 4.09 0.90
CA PHE A 165 2.30 4.02 1.92
C PHE A 165 2.47 2.60 2.43
N GLU A 166 3.65 2.32 2.95
CA GLU A 166 4.04 1.02 3.48
C GLU A 166 4.16 1.07 5.00
N ILE A 167 3.72 0.02 5.66
CA ILE A 167 3.83 -0.18 7.11
C ILE A 167 4.67 -1.45 7.33
N PRO A 168 5.87 -1.35 7.89
CA PRO A 168 6.67 -2.52 8.25
C PRO A 168 5.95 -3.36 9.31
N LEU A 169 5.94 -4.68 9.11
CA LEU A 169 5.44 -5.67 10.07
C LEU A 169 6.61 -6.49 10.62
N LEU A 170 6.53 -6.85 11.89
CA LEU A 170 7.54 -7.68 12.59
C LEU A 170 6.98 -9.05 12.91
#